data_017f5c0a97f2b8ca6c539239b6b0f1f1
#
_entry.id   017f5c0a97f2b8ca6c539239b6b0f1f1
#
_cell.length_a   1.000
_cell.length_b   1.000
_cell.length_c   1.000
_cell.angle_alpha   90.00
_cell.angle_beta   90.00
_cell.angle_gamma   90.00
#
_symmetry.space_group_name_H-M   'P 1'
#
loop_
_entity.id
_entity.type
_entity.pdbx_description
1 polymer ?
#
loop_
_entity_poly.entity_id
_entity_poly.type
_entity_poly.pdbx_seq_one_letter_code
_entity_poly.pdbx_strand_id
1 'polypeptide(L)'
;MLTLKDRIEAPPTVDAELALPYELREKSRLRATLSNGEEAALFLARGTVLRGGDCLRGTDDTGRSRTVRIVAAPEAVLMVECHDASEFALCAYHLGNRHTPVQIIGRTADGHFALLIRADHVLAEMLDGLGAHSAASMAPFEPETGAYGGHSGEHHHAHDDGHAHGHGATVAPHPGNRMPVHQPKIPRPDPGSWTGSQDK
;
A
#
# COMPACT_ATOMS: atom_id res chain seq x y z
N MET A 1 -7.94 5.92 30.51
CA MET A 1 -7.93 5.79 29.02
C MET A 1 -6.48 5.64 28.56
N LEU A 2 -6.16 4.63 27.73
CA LEU A 2 -4.82 4.42 27.21
C LEU A 2 -4.55 5.34 26.01
N THR A 3 -3.41 6.04 26.01
CA THR A 3 -3.01 6.91 24.88
C THR A 3 -1.82 6.28 24.14
N LEU A 4 -2.03 5.80 22.90
CA LEU A 4 -1.05 5.14 22.04
C LEU A 4 -0.41 6.16 21.10
N LYS A 5 0.93 6.25 21.09
CA LYS A 5 1.67 7.27 20.32
C LYS A 5 2.80 6.71 19.47
N ASP A 6 3.51 5.72 19.97
CA ASP A 6 4.76 5.28 19.38
C ASP A 6 4.59 3.89 18.75
N ARG A 7 4.96 3.75 17.48
CA ARG A 7 5.13 2.44 16.86
C ARG A 7 6.45 1.87 17.31
N ILE A 8 6.45 0.64 17.79
CA ILE A 8 7.64 -0.05 18.30
C ILE A 8 7.83 -1.39 17.58
N GLU A 9 9.02 -1.92 17.68
CA GLU A 9 9.29 -3.30 17.30
C GLU A 9 8.43 -4.27 18.14
N ALA A 10 7.96 -5.36 17.53
CA ALA A 10 7.04 -6.27 18.20
C ALA A 10 7.70 -6.97 19.41
N PRO A 11 7.26 -6.72 20.65
CA PRO A 11 7.78 -7.40 21.82
C PRO A 11 7.22 -8.84 21.91
N PRO A 12 7.83 -9.71 22.71
CA PRO A 12 7.36 -11.09 22.87
C PRO A 12 5.96 -11.18 23.50
N THR A 13 5.56 -10.16 24.26
CA THR A 13 4.23 -10.09 24.92
C THR A 13 3.59 -8.72 24.73
N VAL A 14 2.26 -8.68 24.63
CA VAL A 14 1.48 -7.46 24.54
C VAL A 14 0.39 -7.44 25.62
N ASP A 15 -0.05 -6.26 26.05
CA ASP A 15 -1.06 -6.11 27.07
C ASP A 15 -2.50 -6.29 26.54
N ALA A 16 -2.71 -5.96 25.26
CA ALA A 16 -4.00 -6.08 24.57
C ALA A 16 -3.81 -6.09 23.05
N GLU A 17 -4.92 -6.35 22.34
CA GLU A 17 -4.99 -6.23 20.88
C GLU A 17 -6.03 -5.20 20.48
N LEU A 18 -5.82 -4.61 19.31
CA LEU A 18 -6.75 -3.66 18.69
C LEU A 18 -7.02 -4.10 17.25
N ALA A 19 -8.21 -4.65 17.02
CA ALA A 19 -8.65 -5.09 15.70
C ALA A 19 -9.27 -3.91 14.95
N LEU A 20 -8.71 -3.58 13.78
CA LEU A 20 -9.15 -2.46 12.96
C LEU A 20 -9.23 -2.86 11.48
N PRO A 21 -10.31 -2.51 10.76
CA PRO A 21 -10.35 -2.57 9.30
C PRO A 21 -9.39 -1.56 8.69
N TYR A 22 -9.04 -1.72 7.42
CA TYR A 22 -8.01 -0.92 6.75
C TYR A 22 -8.26 0.58 6.84
N GLU A 23 -9.47 1.04 6.60
CA GLU A 23 -9.83 2.47 6.66
C GLU A 23 -9.54 3.13 8.03
N LEU A 24 -9.68 2.37 9.12
CA LEU A 24 -9.36 2.87 10.45
C LEU A 24 -7.86 2.81 10.75
N ARG A 25 -7.13 1.89 10.11
CA ARG A 25 -5.67 1.77 10.25
C ARG A 25 -4.88 2.90 9.55
N GLU A 26 -5.52 3.63 8.64
CA GLU A 26 -4.95 4.83 8.00
C GLU A 26 -5.12 6.11 8.86
N LYS A 27 -5.93 6.05 9.92
CA LYS A 27 -6.24 7.24 10.74
C LYS A 27 -5.14 7.53 11.77
N SER A 28 -4.50 8.68 11.65
CA SER A 28 -3.50 9.15 12.62
C SER A 28 -4.12 9.57 13.97
N ARG A 29 -5.43 9.77 14.05
CA ARG A 29 -6.20 10.09 15.26
C ARG A 29 -7.46 9.23 15.28
N LEU A 30 -7.57 8.39 16.31
CA LEU A 30 -8.69 7.45 16.43
C LEU A 30 -8.97 7.14 17.90
N ARG A 31 -10.25 7.06 18.28
CA ARG A 31 -10.68 6.39 19.51
C ARG A 31 -11.21 5.01 19.14
N ALA A 32 -10.81 4.01 19.91
CA ALA A 32 -11.20 2.63 19.67
C ALA A 32 -11.20 1.82 20.96
N THR A 33 -11.92 0.71 20.97
CA THR A 33 -12.01 -0.22 22.09
C THR A 33 -11.05 -1.39 21.85
N LEU A 34 -10.22 -1.69 22.83
CA LEU A 34 -9.28 -2.81 22.81
C LEU A 34 -10.01 -4.15 23.02
N SER A 35 -9.32 -5.26 22.75
CA SER A 35 -9.85 -6.63 22.94
C SER A 35 -10.29 -6.93 24.38
N ASN A 36 -9.74 -6.23 25.36
CA ASN A 36 -10.10 -6.35 26.77
C ASN A 36 -11.22 -5.39 27.22
N GLY A 37 -11.84 -4.64 26.30
CA GLY A 37 -12.92 -3.69 26.57
C GLY A 37 -12.48 -2.29 27.02
N GLU A 38 -11.18 -2.04 27.17
CA GLU A 38 -10.66 -0.72 27.50
C GLU A 38 -10.72 0.25 26.32
N GLU A 39 -10.97 1.53 26.61
CA GLU A 39 -10.90 2.61 25.63
C GLU A 39 -9.44 3.06 25.43
N ALA A 40 -9.04 3.16 24.16
CA ALA A 40 -7.75 3.68 23.74
C ALA A 40 -7.91 4.83 22.75
N ALA A 41 -6.94 5.75 22.76
CA ALA A 41 -6.83 6.83 21.79
C ALA A 41 -5.48 6.75 21.07
N LEU A 42 -5.50 6.73 19.76
CA LEU A 42 -4.32 6.73 18.90
C LEU A 42 -3.96 8.18 18.53
N PHE A 43 -2.66 8.50 18.65
CA PHE A 43 -2.08 9.79 18.25
C PHE A 43 -0.78 9.54 17.49
N LEU A 44 -0.91 9.17 16.22
CA LEU A 44 0.22 8.81 15.36
C LEU A 44 0.62 9.99 14.45
N ALA A 45 1.79 9.90 13.84
CA ALA A 45 2.22 10.82 12.81
C ALA A 45 1.26 10.75 11.60
N ARG A 46 1.06 11.88 10.91
CA ARG A 46 0.23 11.90 9.69
C ARG A 46 0.85 11.01 8.62
N GLY A 47 0.00 10.29 7.89
CA GLY A 47 0.43 9.38 6.84
C GLY A 47 0.91 8.00 7.37
N THR A 48 0.86 7.77 8.69
CA THR A 48 1.10 6.43 9.23
C THR A 48 -0.05 5.51 8.86
N VAL A 49 0.27 4.41 8.18
CA VAL A 49 -0.66 3.30 7.92
C VAL A 49 -0.23 2.13 8.80
N LEU A 50 -1.13 1.70 9.69
CA LEU A 50 -0.88 0.55 10.56
C LEU A 50 -1.13 -0.75 9.80
N ARG A 51 -0.25 -1.73 10.03
CA ARG A 51 -0.34 -3.09 9.49
C ARG A 51 -0.70 -4.09 10.58
N GLY A 52 -1.27 -5.21 10.19
CA GLY A 52 -1.45 -6.35 11.08
C GLY A 52 -0.09 -6.79 11.66
N GLY A 53 -0.03 -6.96 12.98
CA GLY A 53 1.20 -7.27 13.69
C GLY A 53 1.98 -6.05 14.22
N ASP A 54 1.72 -4.83 13.75
CA ASP A 54 2.32 -3.62 14.32
C ASP A 54 2.02 -3.52 15.82
N CYS A 55 3.01 -3.04 16.57
CA CYS A 55 2.85 -2.81 17.99
C CYS A 55 2.96 -1.32 18.32
N LEU A 56 2.00 -0.85 19.11
CA LEU A 56 1.95 0.52 19.59
C LEU A 56 2.22 0.56 21.08
N ARG A 57 3.07 1.48 21.51
CA ARG A 57 3.29 1.80 22.91
C ARG A 57 2.54 3.06 23.29
N GLY A 58 1.98 3.05 24.49
CA GLY A 58 1.31 4.21 25.07
C GLY A 58 1.37 4.21 26.58
N THR A 59 0.71 5.21 27.15
CA THR A 59 0.66 5.39 28.60
C THR A 59 -0.79 5.56 29.03
N ASP A 60 -1.20 4.88 30.09
CA ASP A 60 -2.50 5.06 30.69
C ASP A 60 -2.53 6.27 31.67
N ASP A 61 -3.70 6.57 32.21
CA ASP A 61 -3.91 7.68 33.15
C ASP A 61 -3.24 7.50 34.52
N THR A 62 -2.71 6.30 34.81
CA THR A 62 -1.87 6.04 36.00
C THR A 62 -0.39 6.24 35.72
N GLY A 63 0.01 6.54 34.47
CA GLY A 63 1.38 6.68 34.05
C GLY A 63 2.07 5.34 33.68
N ARG A 64 1.33 4.23 33.66
CA ARG A 64 1.88 2.92 33.30
C ARG A 64 2.02 2.80 31.78
N SER A 65 3.20 2.37 31.32
CA SER A 65 3.45 2.05 29.91
C SER A 65 2.77 0.73 29.53
N ARG A 66 2.07 0.71 28.40
CA ARG A 66 1.34 -0.45 27.87
C ARG A 66 1.64 -0.62 26.38
N THR A 67 1.59 -1.85 25.93
CA THR A 67 1.80 -2.21 24.51
C THR A 67 0.56 -2.90 23.95
N VAL A 68 0.13 -2.44 22.78
CA VAL A 68 -1.03 -2.95 22.06
C VAL A 68 -0.62 -3.43 20.68
N ARG A 69 -0.99 -4.66 20.31
CA ARG A 69 -0.81 -5.20 18.96
C ARG A 69 -1.99 -4.83 18.09
N ILE A 70 -1.71 -4.37 16.87
CA ILE A 70 -2.72 -4.14 15.84
C ILE A 70 -3.05 -5.46 15.15
N VAL A 71 -4.34 -5.72 14.98
CA VAL A 71 -4.86 -6.86 14.22
C VAL A 71 -5.64 -6.31 13.03
N ALA A 72 -5.33 -6.77 11.83
CA ALA A 72 -6.14 -6.45 10.65
C ALA A 72 -7.48 -7.19 10.79
N ALA A 73 -8.55 -6.44 11.06
CA ALA A 73 -9.89 -7.02 11.19
C ALA A 73 -10.38 -7.54 9.83
N PRO A 74 -11.12 -8.67 9.80
CA PRO A 74 -11.81 -9.10 8.59
C PRO A 74 -12.82 -8.02 8.15
N GLU A 75 -12.81 -7.71 6.85
CA GLU A 75 -13.72 -6.76 6.22
C GLU A 75 -14.24 -7.33 4.89
N ALA A 76 -15.30 -6.73 4.35
CA ALA A 76 -15.87 -7.18 3.09
C ALA A 76 -14.91 -6.87 1.93
N VAL A 77 -14.47 -7.91 1.24
CA VAL A 77 -13.51 -7.84 0.14
C VAL A 77 -14.01 -8.63 -1.07
N LEU A 78 -13.43 -8.34 -2.25
CA LEU A 78 -13.52 -9.16 -3.44
C LEU A 78 -12.17 -9.85 -3.65
N MET A 79 -12.18 -11.18 -3.68
CA MET A 79 -11.09 -11.97 -4.23
C MET A 79 -11.25 -11.96 -5.75
N VAL A 80 -10.24 -11.49 -6.45
CA VAL A 80 -10.19 -11.36 -7.91
C VAL A 80 -9.18 -12.37 -8.43
N GLU A 81 -9.65 -13.41 -9.10
CA GLU A 81 -8.85 -14.47 -9.69
C GLU A 81 -8.68 -14.23 -11.19
N CYS A 82 -7.44 -14.30 -11.65
CA CYS A 82 -7.03 -14.12 -13.04
C CYS A 82 -6.39 -15.41 -13.56
N HIS A 83 -6.72 -15.84 -14.77
CA HIS A 83 -6.25 -17.11 -15.33
C HIS A 83 -4.76 -17.06 -15.67
N ASP A 84 -4.27 -15.89 -16.10
CA ASP A 84 -2.89 -15.71 -16.50
C ASP A 84 -2.31 -14.34 -16.07
N ALA A 85 -1.01 -14.18 -16.30
CA ALA A 85 -0.29 -12.96 -15.95
C ALA A 85 -0.74 -11.72 -16.75
N SER A 86 -1.25 -11.91 -17.96
CA SER A 86 -1.71 -10.80 -18.81
C SER A 86 -3.00 -10.21 -18.27
N GLU A 87 -3.97 -11.07 -17.94
CA GLU A 87 -5.23 -10.70 -17.30
C GLU A 87 -4.99 -10.04 -15.94
N PHE A 88 -4.10 -10.62 -15.11
CA PHE A 88 -3.67 -10.04 -13.83
C PHE A 88 -3.09 -8.64 -14.01
N ALA A 89 -2.19 -8.43 -14.96
CA ALA A 89 -1.60 -7.12 -15.24
C ALA A 89 -2.66 -6.11 -15.72
N LEU A 90 -3.61 -6.55 -16.54
CA LEU A 90 -4.71 -5.71 -17.03
C LEU A 90 -5.62 -5.27 -15.88
N CYS A 91 -6.02 -6.19 -15.00
CA CYS A 91 -6.82 -5.89 -13.81
C CYS A 91 -6.07 -4.91 -12.87
N ALA A 92 -4.80 -5.18 -12.58
CA ALA A 92 -3.98 -4.31 -11.74
C ALA A 92 -3.83 -2.90 -12.34
N TYR A 93 -3.64 -2.79 -13.66
CA TYR A 93 -3.57 -1.51 -14.36
C TYR A 93 -4.87 -0.70 -14.22
N HIS A 94 -6.02 -1.33 -14.45
CA HIS A 94 -7.31 -0.63 -14.37
C HIS A 94 -7.68 -0.23 -12.94
N LEU A 95 -7.35 -1.04 -11.95
CA LEU A 95 -7.52 -0.72 -10.52
C LEU A 95 -6.59 0.42 -10.09
N GLY A 96 -5.33 0.38 -10.49
CA GLY A 96 -4.34 1.43 -10.22
C GLY A 96 -4.74 2.79 -10.80
N ASN A 97 -5.27 2.82 -12.04
CA ASN A 97 -5.78 4.04 -12.68
C ASN A 97 -6.98 4.66 -11.93
N ARG A 98 -7.67 3.89 -11.12
CA ARG A 98 -8.79 4.35 -10.28
C ARG A 98 -8.36 4.67 -8.85
N HIS A 99 -7.05 4.59 -8.57
CA HIS A 99 -6.49 4.77 -7.22
C HIS A 99 -7.14 3.85 -6.18
N THR A 100 -7.62 2.69 -6.61
CA THR A 100 -8.20 1.68 -5.72
C THR A 100 -7.09 1.02 -4.93
N PRO A 101 -7.17 0.94 -3.59
CA PRO A 101 -6.27 0.13 -2.80
C PRO A 101 -6.37 -1.35 -3.21
N VAL A 102 -5.23 -1.97 -3.52
CA VAL A 102 -5.14 -3.36 -3.99
C VAL A 102 -4.12 -4.10 -3.13
N GLN A 103 -4.50 -5.27 -2.66
CA GLN A 103 -3.56 -6.22 -2.07
C GLN A 103 -3.20 -7.26 -3.13
N ILE A 104 -1.91 -7.42 -3.38
CA ILE A 104 -1.40 -8.42 -4.33
C ILE A 104 -1.23 -9.74 -3.58
N ILE A 105 -2.02 -10.74 -3.95
CA ILE A 105 -1.86 -12.11 -3.45
C ILE A 105 -0.78 -12.84 -4.25
N GLY A 106 -0.66 -12.51 -5.54
CA GLY A 106 0.27 -13.16 -6.45
C GLY A 106 -0.26 -14.48 -6.98
N ARG A 107 0.62 -15.48 -7.14
CA ARG A 107 0.24 -16.78 -7.69
C ARG A 107 -0.35 -17.68 -6.60
N THR A 108 -1.55 -18.17 -6.83
CA THR A 108 -2.27 -19.10 -5.95
C THR A 108 -1.73 -20.55 -6.10
N ALA A 109 -2.11 -21.43 -5.19
CA ALA A 109 -1.68 -22.84 -5.23
C ALA A 109 -2.14 -23.58 -6.48
N ASP A 110 -3.29 -23.21 -7.02
CA ASP A 110 -3.90 -23.79 -8.26
C ASP A 110 -3.28 -23.19 -9.53
N GLY A 111 -2.32 -22.24 -9.39
CA GLY A 111 -1.57 -21.68 -10.49
C GLY A 111 -2.17 -20.41 -11.10
N HIS A 112 -3.34 -19.95 -10.63
CA HIS A 112 -3.94 -18.66 -10.98
C HIS A 112 -3.20 -17.50 -10.35
N PHE A 113 -3.53 -16.28 -10.75
CA PHE A 113 -3.07 -15.06 -10.08
C PHE A 113 -4.25 -14.41 -9.37
N ALA A 114 -4.00 -13.80 -8.20
CA ALA A 114 -5.08 -13.19 -7.44
C ALA A 114 -4.71 -11.82 -6.89
N LEU A 115 -5.74 -10.98 -6.80
CA LEU A 115 -5.77 -9.68 -6.14
C LEU A 115 -6.88 -9.68 -5.10
N LEU A 116 -6.74 -8.82 -4.10
CA LEU A 116 -7.81 -8.53 -3.15
C LEU A 116 -8.08 -7.03 -3.17
N ILE A 117 -9.34 -6.66 -3.25
CA ILE A 117 -9.81 -5.27 -3.12
C ILE A 117 -10.96 -5.21 -2.13
N ARG A 118 -11.30 -4.02 -1.62
CA ARG A 118 -12.55 -3.87 -0.85
C ARG A 118 -13.75 -4.14 -1.73
N ALA A 119 -14.82 -4.70 -1.14
CA ALA A 119 -16.04 -5.04 -1.87
C ALA A 119 -16.66 -3.79 -2.51
N ASP A 120 -16.79 -3.82 -3.84
CA ASP A 120 -17.40 -2.78 -4.67
C ASP A 120 -18.01 -3.45 -5.92
N HIS A 121 -19.32 -3.31 -6.10
CA HIS A 121 -20.05 -3.97 -7.20
C HIS A 121 -19.67 -3.42 -8.58
N VAL A 122 -19.36 -2.11 -8.68
CA VAL A 122 -18.95 -1.49 -9.95
C VAL A 122 -17.58 -2.01 -10.38
N LEU A 123 -16.68 -2.17 -9.42
CA LEU A 123 -15.38 -2.77 -9.70
C LEU A 123 -15.49 -4.25 -10.02
N ALA A 124 -16.39 -4.99 -9.35
CA ALA A 124 -16.67 -6.40 -9.70
C ALA A 124 -17.11 -6.54 -11.16
N GLU A 125 -18.11 -5.79 -11.59
CA GLU A 125 -18.60 -5.80 -12.98
C GLU A 125 -17.51 -5.44 -13.99
N MET A 126 -16.67 -4.46 -13.67
CA MET A 126 -15.53 -4.09 -14.51
C MET A 126 -14.52 -5.23 -14.65
N LEU A 127 -14.17 -5.89 -13.53
CA LEU A 127 -13.19 -6.97 -13.50
C LEU A 127 -13.69 -8.22 -14.23
N ASP A 128 -14.95 -8.57 -14.04
CA ASP A 128 -15.62 -9.65 -14.79
C ASP A 128 -15.63 -9.34 -16.29
N GLY A 129 -15.86 -8.07 -16.67
CA GLY A 129 -15.78 -7.62 -18.07
C GLY A 129 -14.36 -7.67 -18.66
N LEU A 130 -13.30 -7.72 -17.83
CA LEU A 130 -11.91 -7.92 -18.25
C LEU A 130 -11.51 -9.39 -18.32
N GLY A 131 -12.41 -10.32 -17.93
CA GLY A 131 -12.21 -11.76 -17.97
C GLY A 131 -11.85 -12.38 -16.62
N ALA A 132 -11.57 -11.57 -15.59
CA ALA A 132 -11.30 -12.07 -14.26
C ALA A 132 -12.57 -12.61 -13.58
N HIS A 133 -12.39 -13.47 -12.59
CA HIS A 133 -13.48 -13.93 -11.74
C HIS A 133 -13.42 -13.25 -10.37
N SER A 134 -14.50 -12.55 -9.98
CA SER A 134 -14.56 -11.89 -8.67
C SER A 134 -15.52 -12.60 -7.71
N ALA A 135 -15.10 -12.85 -6.48
CA ALA A 135 -15.88 -13.48 -5.44
C ALA A 135 -15.85 -12.68 -4.13
N ALA A 136 -17.03 -12.42 -3.55
CA ALA A 136 -17.14 -11.72 -2.27
C ALA A 136 -16.69 -12.62 -1.10
N SER A 137 -15.96 -12.05 -0.15
CA SER A 137 -15.43 -12.76 1.01
C SER A 137 -15.27 -11.81 2.20
N MET A 138 -15.05 -12.37 3.38
CA MET A 138 -14.63 -11.63 4.58
C MET A 138 -13.19 -12.00 4.91
N ALA A 139 -12.27 -11.06 4.76
CA ALA A 139 -10.85 -11.30 5.02
C ALA A 139 -10.14 -10.05 5.55
N PRO A 140 -9.01 -10.20 6.25
CA PRO A 140 -8.10 -9.09 6.50
C PRO A 140 -7.62 -8.48 5.18
N PHE A 141 -7.62 -7.15 5.10
CA PHE A 141 -7.22 -6.43 3.91
C PHE A 141 -5.95 -5.61 4.16
N GLU A 142 -4.87 -5.96 3.48
CA GLU A 142 -3.54 -5.36 3.62
C GLU A 142 -3.02 -4.86 2.25
N PRO A 143 -3.62 -3.79 1.69
CA PRO A 143 -3.27 -3.33 0.34
C PRO A 143 -1.82 -2.81 0.28
N GLU A 144 -1.27 -2.79 -0.95
CA GLU A 144 0.04 -2.25 -1.22
C GLU A 144 0.13 -0.76 -0.81
N THR A 145 1.27 -0.38 -0.29
CA THR A 145 1.57 1.04 -0.07
C THR A 145 1.90 1.70 -1.39
N GLY A 146 1.44 2.93 -1.60
CA GLY A 146 1.82 3.70 -2.79
C GLY A 146 3.35 3.81 -2.93
N ALA A 147 3.83 3.85 -4.16
CA ALA A 147 5.27 3.86 -4.48
C ALA A 147 6.07 5.01 -3.80
N TYR A 148 5.38 6.05 -3.35
CA TYR A 148 5.97 7.21 -2.65
C TYR A 148 5.81 7.17 -1.13
N GLY A 149 5.16 6.14 -0.55
CA GLY A 149 4.82 6.03 0.89
C GLY A 149 5.88 5.36 1.77
N GLY A 150 6.99 4.87 1.25
CA GLY A 150 7.91 3.99 1.96
C GLY A 150 9.23 4.59 2.48
N HIS A 151 9.53 5.86 2.24
CA HIS A 151 10.80 6.46 2.64
C HIS A 151 10.60 7.76 3.44
N SER A 152 10.12 7.65 4.68
CA SER A 152 10.43 8.66 5.69
C SER A 152 11.82 8.38 6.30
N GLY A 153 12.84 8.26 5.44
CA GLY A 153 14.22 8.42 5.82
C GLY A 153 14.45 9.91 6.06
N GLU A 154 14.88 10.27 7.26
CA GLU A 154 15.23 11.61 7.68
C GLU A 154 16.31 12.19 6.75
N HIS A 155 15.91 12.96 5.75
CA HIS A 155 16.77 13.94 5.11
C HIS A 155 16.56 15.26 5.83
N HIS A 156 17.31 15.47 6.90
CA HIS A 156 17.54 16.79 7.46
C HIS A 156 18.28 17.63 6.41
N HIS A 157 17.53 18.40 5.64
CA HIS A 157 18.10 19.56 4.95
C HIS A 157 18.27 20.66 6.00
N ALA A 158 19.48 20.78 6.52
CA ALA A 158 19.88 21.97 7.24
C ALA A 158 19.89 23.14 6.24
N HIS A 159 18.91 24.01 6.34
CA HIS A 159 18.97 25.31 5.69
C HIS A 159 19.93 26.18 6.51
N ASP A 160 21.13 26.35 5.98
CA ASP A 160 22.09 27.37 6.44
C ASP A 160 21.79 28.65 5.65
N ASP A 161 21.11 29.61 6.30
CA ASP A 161 20.86 30.94 5.77
C ASP A 161 22.09 31.81 5.96
N GLY A 162 23.03 31.72 5.01
CA GLY A 162 24.21 32.57 4.94
C GLY A 162 24.17 33.47 3.71
N HIS A 163 23.65 34.69 3.83
CA HIS A 163 23.77 35.70 2.80
C HIS A 163 25.23 36.20 2.73
N ALA A 164 25.91 36.00 1.61
CA ALA A 164 27.08 36.75 1.22
C ALA A 164 27.07 37.02 -0.29
N HIS A 165 26.98 38.30 -0.67
CA HIS A 165 27.15 38.78 -2.03
C HIS A 165 28.62 38.67 -2.46
N GLY A 166 28.92 38.04 -3.60
CA GLY A 166 30.24 38.00 -4.20
C GLY A 166 30.17 37.78 -5.71
N HIS A 167 30.69 38.75 -6.47
CA HIS A 167 30.69 38.78 -7.92
C HIS A 167 31.62 37.72 -8.57
N GLY A 168 31.15 37.13 -9.66
CA GLY A 168 31.87 36.82 -10.88
C GLY A 168 32.93 35.71 -10.84
N ALA A 169 32.57 34.52 -11.41
CA ALA A 169 33.52 33.73 -12.19
C ALA A 169 32.73 32.76 -13.09
N THR A 170 33.01 32.80 -14.37
CA THR A 170 32.53 31.89 -15.41
C THR A 170 33.01 30.49 -15.13
N VAL A 171 32.10 29.56 -14.89
CA VAL A 171 32.42 28.11 -14.77
C VAL A 171 31.96 27.40 -16.01
N ALA A 172 32.90 26.74 -16.69
CA ALA A 172 32.67 25.86 -17.84
C ALA A 172 31.77 24.66 -17.47
N PRO A 173 30.95 24.14 -18.38
CA PRO A 173 30.09 23.01 -18.09
C PRO A 173 30.89 21.70 -17.98
N HIS A 174 30.75 21.01 -16.85
CA HIS A 174 31.21 19.64 -16.67
C HIS A 174 30.45 18.69 -17.61
N PRO A 175 31.11 17.75 -18.30
CA PRO A 175 30.44 16.73 -19.11
C PRO A 175 29.75 15.73 -18.16
N GLY A 176 28.42 15.82 -18.10
CA GLY A 176 27.60 14.90 -17.35
C GLY A 176 27.75 13.47 -17.88
N ASN A 177 28.09 12.57 -16.97
CA ASN A 177 28.11 11.12 -17.18
C ASN A 177 26.67 10.63 -17.43
N ARG A 178 26.24 10.66 -18.69
CA ARG A 178 24.98 10.02 -19.12
C ARG A 178 25.25 8.53 -19.22
N MET A 179 24.75 7.77 -18.24
CA MET A 179 24.59 6.33 -18.44
C MET A 179 23.68 6.10 -19.66
N PRO A 180 24.05 5.22 -20.60
CA PRO A 180 23.19 4.90 -21.72
C PRO A 180 21.96 4.18 -21.20
N VAL A 181 20.79 4.81 -21.32
CA VAL A 181 19.49 4.16 -21.14
C VAL A 181 19.36 3.15 -22.27
N HIS A 182 19.55 1.88 -21.96
CA HIS A 182 19.30 0.79 -22.90
C HIS A 182 17.78 0.68 -23.10
N GLN A 183 17.27 1.34 -24.13
CA GLN A 183 15.89 1.14 -24.57
C GLN A 183 15.83 -0.22 -25.28
N PRO A 184 15.07 -1.19 -24.78
CA PRO A 184 14.83 -2.42 -25.54
C PRO A 184 14.11 -2.04 -26.83
N LYS A 185 14.69 -2.42 -27.98
CA LYS A 185 14.00 -2.30 -29.27
C LYS A 185 12.84 -3.26 -29.27
N ILE A 186 11.62 -2.74 -29.06
CA ILE A 186 10.39 -3.49 -29.27
C ILE A 186 10.26 -3.71 -30.77
N PRO A 187 10.27 -4.96 -31.28
CA PRO A 187 10.02 -5.23 -32.70
C PRO A 187 8.60 -4.71 -33.03
N ARG A 188 8.49 -3.90 -34.08
CA ARG A 188 7.17 -3.54 -34.58
C ARG A 188 6.57 -4.79 -35.23
N PRO A 189 5.31 -5.16 -34.91
CA PRO A 189 4.65 -6.26 -35.59
C PRO A 189 4.53 -5.91 -37.08
N ASP A 190 4.84 -6.89 -37.93
CA ASP A 190 4.75 -6.79 -39.38
C ASP A 190 3.31 -6.47 -39.78
N PRO A 191 3.01 -5.42 -40.57
CA PRO A 191 1.65 -5.04 -40.95
C PRO A 191 0.90 -6.07 -41.81
N GLY A 192 1.50 -7.21 -42.09
CA GLY A 192 0.94 -8.29 -42.91
C GLY A 192 0.42 -9.52 -42.17
N SER A 193 0.51 -9.61 -40.84
CA SER A 193 0.18 -10.84 -40.10
C SER A 193 -1.26 -10.94 -39.56
N TRP A 194 -2.14 -10.00 -39.91
CA TRP A 194 -3.55 -10.09 -39.58
C TRP A 194 -4.38 -10.62 -40.78
N THR A 195 -4.18 -11.89 -41.12
CA THR A 195 -5.17 -12.59 -41.93
C THR A 195 -6.24 -13.17 -40.99
N GLY A 196 -7.34 -12.45 -40.85
CA GLY A 196 -8.53 -12.96 -40.18
C GLY A 196 -9.02 -14.22 -40.88
N SER A 197 -9.02 -15.33 -40.15
CA SER A 197 -9.74 -16.54 -40.56
C SER A 197 -11.23 -16.24 -40.41
N GLN A 198 -11.87 -15.91 -41.52
CA GLN A 198 -13.33 -16.07 -41.67
C GLN A 198 -13.59 -17.52 -42.12
N ASP A 199 -14.05 -18.34 -41.21
CA ASP A 199 -14.74 -19.59 -41.56
C ASP A 199 -15.97 -19.79 -40.69
N LYS A 200 -17.07 -19.73 -41.42
CA LYS A 200 -18.44 -20.26 -41.30
C LYS A 200 -18.99 -20.68 -39.93
#